data_442d3ce9c5aaa8a86716ed7ba630861d
#
_entry.id   442d3ce9c5aaa8a86716ed7ba630861d
#
_cell.length_a   1.000
_cell.length_b   1.000
_cell.length_c   1.000
_cell.angle_alpha   90.00
_cell.angle_beta   90.00
_cell.angle_gamma   90.00
#
_symmetry.space_group_name_H-M   'P 1'
#
loop_
_entity.id
_entity.type
_entity.pdbx_description
1 polymer ?
#
loop_
_entity_poly.entity_id
_entity_poly.type
_entity_poly.pdbx_seq_one_letter_code
_entity_poly.pdbx_strand_id
1 'polypeptide(L)'
;QTNGMALNEEWTHFLKENQFLVGLSVDGYRELHDHYRVDTKGEGTYGRVAKALALLQKFEVETNLLCVVTGQCAKHPQKTYASMKKLGVRYLQFIPCLDPLEEQRGRAVYSLTPKLYGDFLCGLFDQWYRDWAEGHYTSVRLFDDYVHLAMGEPASTCAASGGCGSYFVVEADGGVYPCDFYVLDRWRMGDVHTDSLKQLANDETASEFLRQGG
;
A
#
# COMPACT_ATOMS: atom_id res chain seq x y z
N GLN A 1 -7.53 2.03 -2.70
CA GLN A 1 -6.91 2.27 -1.39
C GLN A 1 -7.65 3.38 -0.65
N THR A 2 -7.61 3.36 0.69
CA THR A 2 -8.27 4.38 1.51
C THR A 2 -7.55 4.58 2.84
N ASN A 3 -7.64 5.80 3.38
CA ASN A 3 -7.25 6.11 4.77
C ASN A 3 -8.37 5.76 5.78
N GLY A 4 -9.51 5.29 5.32
CA GLY A 4 -10.65 4.88 6.14
C GLY A 4 -11.48 6.02 6.76
N MET A 5 -11.10 7.28 6.54
CA MET A 5 -11.73 8.41 7.26
C MET A 5 -13.15 8.70 6.82
N ALA A 6 -13.51 8.39 5.56
CA ALA A 6 -14.84 8.60 4.99
C ALA A 6 -15.71 7.32 5.01
N LEU A 7 -15.17 6.17 5.48
CA LEU A 7 -15.91 4.91 5.49
C LEU A 7 -17.06 4.96 6.52
N ASN A 8 -18.25 4.62 6.04
CA ASN A 8 -19.47 4.45 6.81
C ASN A 8 -20.18 3.15 6.35
N GLU A 9 -21.33 2.82 6.91
CA GLU A 9 -22.07 1.61 6.55
C GLU A 9 -22.49 1.60 5.07
N GLU A 10 -22.93 2.73 4.52
CA GLU A 10 -23.34 2.86 3.11
C GLU A 10 -22.18 2.53 2.16
N TRP A 11 -21.01 3.14 2.38
CA TRP A 11 -19.80 2.83 1.64
C TRP A 11 -19.39 1.36 1.79
N THR A 12 -19.52 0.81 2.99
CA THR A 12 -19.14 -0.59 3.24
C THR A 12 -20.04 -1.56 2.49
N HIS A 13 -21.36 -1.30 2.43
CA HIS A 13 -22.29 -2.07 1.61
C HIS A 13 -21.94 -1.99 0.13
N PHE A 14 -21.73 -0.79 -0.39
CA PHE A 14 -21.32 -0.58 -1.79
C PHE A 14 -20.05 -1.38 -2.14
N LEU A 15 -19.03 -1.31 -1.29
CA LEU A 15 -17.75 -2.01 -1.51
C LEU A 15 -17.95 -3.53 -1.49
N LYS A 16 -18.79 -4.05 -0.59
CA LYS A 16 -19.12 -5.49 -0.52
C LYS A 16 -19.89 -5.96 -1.73
N GLU A 17 -20.97 -5.28 -2.09
CA GLU A 17 -21.85 -5.64 -3.22
C GLU A 17 -21.10 -5.64 -4.56
N ASN A 18 -20.16 -4.71 -4.72
CA ASN A 18 -19.34 -4.60 -5.93
C ASN A 18 -18.01 -5.35 -5.84
N GLN A 19 -17.80 -6.19 -4.82
CA GLN A 19 -16.65 -7.08 -4.66
C GLN A 19 -15.30 -6.34 -4.69
N PHE A 20 -15.22 -5.16 -4.05
CA PHE A 20 -13.96 -4.43 -3.93
C PHE A 20 -13.00 -5.12 -2.96
N LEU A 21 -11.73 -5.20 -3.34
CA LEU A 21 -10.64 -5.42 -2.41
C LEU A 21 -10.18 -4.07 -1.85
N VAL A 22 -10.36 -3.86 -0.55
CA VAL A 22 -10.07 -2.59 0.11
C VAL A 22 -8.67 -2.62 0.72
N GLY A 23 -7.77 -1.79 0.22
CA GLY A 23 -6.49 -1.51 0.86
C GLY A 23 -6.62 -0.41 1.91
N LEU A 24 -6.61 -0.77 3.19
CA LEU A 24 -6.71 0.18 4.30
C LEU A 24 -5.34 0.59 4.81
N SER A 25 -5.07 1.89 4.83
CA SER A 25 -3.78 2.43 5.29
C SER A 25 -3.68 2.42 6.82
N VAL A 26 -2.74 1.61 7.35
CA VAL A 26 -2.41 1.54 8.79
C VAL A 26 -0.91 1.43 8.96
N ASP A 27 -0.26 2.42 9.56
CA ASP A 27 1.19 2.40 9.75
C ASP A 27 1.56 1.78 11.11
N GLY A 28 1.58 0.44 11.15
CA GLY A 28 2.04 -0.32 12.30
C GLY A 28 1.20 -0.13 13.58
N TYR A 29 1.77 0.48 14.60
CA TYR A 29 1.13 0.70 15.91
C TYR A 29 0.69 2.16 16.07
N ARG A 30 -0.21 2.41 17.04
CA ARG A 30 -0.90 3.70 17.24
C ARG A 30 0.05 4.90 17.25
N GLU A 31 1.11 4.87 18.04
CA GLU A 31 2.01 6.01 18.20
C GLU A 31 2.75 6.34 16.90
N LEU A 32 3.12 5.32 16.12
CA LEU A 32 3.75 5.50 14.83
C LEU A 32 2.75 6.04 13.79
N HIS A 33 1.57 5.44 13.74
CA HIS A 33 0.50 5.87 12.84
C HIS A 33 0.10 7.33 13.10
N ASP A 34 -0.20 7.66 14.35
CA ASP A 34 -0.66 8.99 14.75
C ASP A 34 0.44 10.07 14.65
N HIS A 35 1.71 9.67 14.55
CA HIS A 35 2.81 10.61 14.29
C HIS A 35 2.80 11.18 12.86
N TYR A 36 2.42 10.37 11.88
CA TYR A 36 2.43 10.77 10.48
C TYR A 36 1.02 11.01 9.90
N ARG A 37 0.01 10.33 10.45
CA ARG A 37 -1.37 10.41 9.95
C ARG A 37 -2.26 11.16 10.94
N VAL A 38 -2.27 12.46 10.77
CA VAL A 38 -3.10 13.38 11.55
C VAL A 38 -4.24 13.94 10.69
N ASP A 39 -5.30 14.36 11.33
CA ASP A 39 -6.38 15.07 10.66
C ASP A 39 -6.09 16.58 10.49
N THR A 40 -7.07 17.31 9.96
CA THR A 40 -6.95 18.77 9.75
C THR A 40 -6.79 19.58 11.04
N LYS A 41 -7.01 18.97 12.22
CA LYS A 41 -6.81 19.57 13.53
C LYS A 41 -5.49 19.14 14.17
N GLY A 42 -4.70 18.30 13.49
CA GLY A 42 -3.47 17.72 14.02
C GLY A 42 -3.68 16.56 14.98
N GLU A 43 -4.90 15.99 15.08
CA GLU A 43 -5.18 14.85 15.93
C GLU A 43 -4.92 13.52 15.22
N GLY A 44 -4.35 12.54 15.94
CA GLY A 44 -4.05 11.21 15.41
C GLY A 44 -5.30 10.46 14.91
N THR A 45 -5.15 9.71 13.82
CA THR A 45 -6.28 9.09 13.12
C THR A 45 -6.44 7.59 13.38
N TYR A 46 -5.52 6.94 14.10
CA TYR A 46 -5.54 5.49 14.35
C TYR A 46 -6.86 4.96 14.89
N GLY A 47 -7.45 5.67 15.86
CA GLY A 47 -8.73 5.26 16.47
C GLY A 47 -9.90 5.25 15.47
N ARG A 48 -9.91 6.18 14.50
CA ARG A 48 -10.93 6.23 13.44
C ARG A 48 -10.69 5.14 12.39
N VAL A 49 -9.44 4.92 12.03
CA VAL A 49 -9.05 3.85 11.10
C VAL A 49 -9.39 2.47 11.67
N ALA A 50 -9.15 2.24 12.98
CA ALA A 50 -9.54 1.00 13.64
C ALA A 50 -11.07 0.78 13.64
N LYS A 51 -11.87 1.84 13.77
CA LYS A 51 -13.34 1.76 13.63
C LYS A 51 -13.75 1.45 12.19
N ALA A 52 -13.11 2.06 11.20
CA ALA A 52 -13.34 1.77 9.79
C ALA A 52 -13.01 0.30 9.46
N LEU A 53 -11.90 -0.22 10.00
CA LEU A 53 -11.55 -1.63 9.86
C LEU A 53 -12.60 -2.57 10.49
N ALA A 54 -13.06 -2.26 11.69
CA ALA A 54 -14.11 -3.05 12.35
C ALA A 54 -15.41 -3.07 11.51
N LEU A 55 -15.71 -1.98 10.82
CA LEU A 55 -16.85 -1.90 9.92
C LEU A 55 -16.65 -2.79 8.68
N LEU A 56 -15.49 -2.72 8.04
CA LEU A 56 -15.15 -3.59 6.89
C LEU A 56 -15.23 -5.08 7.29
N GLN A 57 -14.71 -5.44 8.47
CA GLN A 57 -14.77 -6.80 8.99
C GLN A 57 -16.21 -7.25 9.30
N LYS A 58 -17.02 -6.38 9.93
CA LYS A 58 -18.44 -6.66 10.21
C LYS A 58 -19.23 -7.04 8.96
N PHE A 59 -18.94 -6.37 7.85
CA PHE A 59 -19.62 -6.60 6.56
C PHE A 59 -18.85 -7.56 5.63
N GLU A 60 -17.80 -8.19 6.14
CA GLU A 60 -16.97 -9.16 5.40
C GLU A 60 -16.45 -8.62 4.06
N VAL A 61 -16.04 -7.35 4.02
CA VAL A 61 -15.38 -6.75 2.85
C VAL A 61 -13.95 -7.26 2.77
N GLU A 62 -13.55 -7.76 1.61
CA GLU A 62 -12.17 -8.17 1.37
C GLU A 62 -11.21 -7.01 1.64
N THR A 63 -10.30 -7.21 2.59
CA THR A 63 -9.45 -6.11 3.09
C THR A 63 -8.02 -6.57 3.25
N ASN A 64 -7.08 -5.75 2.78
CA ASN A 64 -5.66 -5.83 3.12
C ASN A 64 -5.22 -4.58 3.87
N LEU A 65 -4.18 -4.69 4.69
CA LEU A 65 -3.59 -3.55 5.40
C LEU A 65 -2.31 -3.10 4.68
N LEU A 66 -2.22 -1.80 4.46
CA LEU A 66 -1.09 -1.15 3.81
C LEU A 66 -0.33 -0.31 4.84
N CYS A 67 0.94 -0.63 5.04
CA CYS A 67 1.84 0.07 5.95
C CYS A 67 2.97 0.73 5.19
N VAL A 68 3.09 2.04 5.28
CA VAL A 68 4.24 2.77 4.74
C VAL A 68 5.40 2.64 5.73
N VAL A 69 6.49 2.06 5.26
CA VAL A 69 7.71 1.85 6.05
C VAL A 69 8.58 3.11 5.96
N THR A 70 8.44 4.01 6.93
CA THR A 70 9.31 5.17 7.11
C THR A 70 10.62 4.77 7.81
N GLY A 71 11.61 5.65 7.83
CA GLY A 71 12.85 5.42 8.60
C GLY A 71 12.61 5.16 10.09
N GLN A 72 11.54 5.71 10.67
CA GLN A 72 11.15 5.44 12.06
C GLN A 72 10.45 4.07 12.19
N CYS A 73 9.56 3.73 11.25
CA CYS A 73 8.92 2.41 11.20
C CYS A 73 9.97 1.29 11.09
N ALA A 74 10.96 1.48 10.24
CA ALA A 74 11.99 0.49 9.94
C ALA A 74 12.84 0.07 11.14
N LYS A 75 12.89 0.88 12.20
CA LYS A 75 13.60 0.55 13.45
C LYS A 75 12.88 -0.49 14.32
N HIS A 76 11.61 -0.79 14.03
CA HIS A 76 10.78 -1.60 14.92
C HIS A 76 9.97 -2.68 14.16
N PRO A 77 10.64 -3.56 13.35
CA PRO A 77 9.94 -4.54 12.51
C PRO A 77 9.03 -5.47 13.32
N GLN A 78 9.50 -6.00 14.46
CA GLN A 78 8.75 -6.94 15.28
C GLN A 78 7.49 -6.28 15.88
N LYS A 79 7.64 -5.06 16.44
CA LYS A 79 6.50 -4.31 17.01
C LYS A 79 5.47 -3.98 15.94
N THR A 80 5.94 -3.55 14.77
CA THR A 80 5.09 -3.21 13.61
C THR A 80 4.29 -4.43 13.16
N TYR A 81 4.95 -5.54 12.88
CA TYR A 81 4.29 -6.77 12.44
C TYR A 81 3.28 -7.31 13.48
N ALA A 82 3.70 -7.42 14.74
CA ALA A 82 2.84 -7.90 15.82
C ALA A 82 1.59 -7.00 16.02
N SER A 83 1.75 -5.67 15.87
CA SER A 83 0.62 -4.74 16.00
C SER A 83 -0.36 -4.86 14.83
N MET A 84 0.14 -5.04 13.61
CA MET A 84 -0.73 -5.22 12.44
C MET A 84 -1.48 -6.56 12.49
N LYS A 85 -0.84 -7.65 12.91
CA LYS A 85 -1.52 -8.94 13.10
C LYS A 85 -2.68 -8.87 14.09
N LYS A 86 -2.55 -8.08 15.17
CA LYS A 86 -3.61 -7.89 16.17
C LYS A 86 -4.89 -7.26 15.59
N LEU A 87 -4.81 -6.62 14.43
CA LEU A 87 -5.97 -6.06 13.75
C LEU A 87 -6.85 -7.13 13.06
N GLY A 88 -6.41 -8.40 13.04
CA GLY A 88 -7.22 -9.53 12.57
C GLY A 88 -7.35 -9.63 11.05
N VAL A 89 -6.52 -8.91 10.29
CA VAL A 89 -6.42 -9.05 8.81
C VAL A 89 -5.22 -9.92 8.48
N ARG A 90 -5.42 -10.85 7.54
CA ARG A 90 -4.37 -11.82 7.15
C ARG A 90 -3.48 -11.34 6.01
N TYR A 91 -3.83 -10.25 5.35
CA TYR A 91 -3.12 -9.72 4.18
C TYR A 91 -2.45 -8.41 4.51
N LEU A 92 -1.13 -8.40 4.54
CA LEU A 92 -0.30 -7.25 4.90
C LEU A 92 0.60 -6.86 3.73
N GLN A 93 0.72 -5.56 3.50
CA GLN A 93 1.65 -5.01 2.53
C GLN A 93 2.50 -3.92 3.19
N PHE A 94 3.82 -4.06 3.13
CA PHE A 94 4.79 -3.10 3.63
C PHE A 94 5.42 -2.37 2.45
N ILE A 95 5.11 -1.08 2.33
CA ILE A 95 5.49 -0.24 1.19
C ILE A 95 6.64 0.66 1.63
N PRO A 96 7.82 0.62 0.97
CA PRO A 96 8.91 1.53 1.33
C PRO A 96 8.48 2.99 1.14
N CYS A 97 8.74 3.82 2.14
CA CYS A 97 8.55 5.26 2.01
C CYS A 97 9.60 5.82 1.06
N LEU A 98 9.15 6.43 -0.03
CA LEU A 98 10.02 7.09 -0.99
C LEU A 98 10.09 8.60 -0.66
N ASP A 99 11.26 9.17 -0.82
CA ASP A 99 11.42 10.61 -0.84
C ASP A 99 10.81 11.17 -2.15
N PRO A 100 10.36 12.44 -2.18
CA PRO A 100 9.87 13.06 -3.40
C PRO A 100 10.90 12.96 -4.54
N LEU A 101 10.42 12.69 -5.75
CA LEU A 101 11.30 12.41 -6.90
C LEU A 101 12.23 13.58 -7.26
N GLU A 102 11.81 14.81 -6.99
CA GLU A 102 12.53 16.06 -7.34
C GLU A 102 13.35 16.61 -6.17
N GLU A 103 13.32 15.98 -4.99
CA GLU A 103 14.04 16.44 -3.81
C GLU A 103 15.30 15.63 -3.53
N GLN A 104 16.20 16.22 -2.73
CA GLN A 104 17.39 15.49 -2.30
C GLN A 104 17.00 14.37 -1.32
N ARG A 105 17.29 13.14 -1.72
CA ARG A 105 17.00 11.94 -0.94
C ARG A 105 17.67 11.97 0.43
N GLY A 106 16.99 11.43 1.44
CA GLY A 106 17.51 11.26 2.80
C GLY A 106 17.40 12.50 3.70
N ARG A 107 16.74 13.58 3.27
CA ARG A 107 16.60 14.83 4.05
C ARG A 107 15.38 14.88 4.95
N ALA A 108 14.31 14.21 4.58
CA ALA A 108 13.08 14.26 5.37
C ALA A 108 13.20 13.41 6.64
N VAL A 109 12.46 13.79 7.68
CA VAL A 109 12.40 13.05 8.96
C VAL A 109 11.90 11.62 8.76
N TYR A 110 11.09 11.40 7.74
CA TYR A 110 10.53 10.08 7.37
C TYR A 110 11.41 9.29 6.41
N SER A 111 12.48 9.88 5.85
CA SER A 111 13.31 9.23 4.83
C SER A 111 13.79 7.85 5.25
N LEU A 112 13.67 6.90 4.34
CA LEU A 112 14.07 5.52 4.51
C LEU A 112 15.34 5.24 3.71
N THR A 113 16.39 4.75 4.39
CA THR A 113 17.60 4.32 3.68
C THR A 113 17.50 2.87 3.23
N PRO A 114 18.19 2.46 2.13
CA PRO A 114 18.21 1.07 1.68
C PRO A 114 18.67 0.10 2.79
N LYS A 115 19.67 0.49 3.60
CA LYS A 115 20.13 -0.34 4.72
C LYS A 115 19.05 -0.55 5.78
N LEU A 116 18.37 0.52 6.21
CA LEU A 116 17.29 0.42 7.21
C LEU A 116 16.13 -0.42 6.68
N TYR A 117 15.81 -0.31 5.38
CA TYR A 117 14.76 -1.12 4.78
C TYR A 117 15.14 -2.60 4.71
N GLY A 118 16.41 -2.91 4.33
CA GLY A 118 16.91 -4.28 4.35
C GLY A 118 16.90 -4.89 5.75
N ASP A 119 17.37 -4.16 6.77
CA ASP A 119 17.33 -4.61 8.17
C ASP A 119 15.89 -4.82 8.65
N PHE A 120 14.95 -3.94 8.25
CA PHE A 120 13.52 -4.09 8.53
C PHE A 120 12.95 -5.37 7.91
N LEU A 121 13.23 -5.62 6.63
CA LEU A 121 12.74 -6.81 5.93
C LEU A 121 13.29 -8.10 6.56
N CYS A 122 14.55 -8.15 6.93
CA CYS A 122 15.14 -9.29 7.64
C CYS A 122 14.44 -9.54 8.98
N GLY A 123 14.30 -8.50 9.81
CA GLY A 123 13.63 -8.62 11.10
C GLY A 123 12.14 -8.95 11.00
N LEU A 124 11.47 -8.50 9.93
CA LEU A 124 10.08 -8.85 9.61
C LEU A 124 9.97 -10.32 9.18
N PHE A 125 10.88 -10.75 8.28
CA PHE A 125 10.93 -12.11 7.77
C PHE A 125 11.13 -13.13 8.88
N ASP A 126 12.00 -12.89 9.84
CA ASP A 126 12.23 -13.79 10.98
C ASP A 126 10.95 -14.05 11.79
N GLN A 127 10.11 -13.03 11.96
CA GLN A 127 8.82 -13.16 12.66
C GLN A 127 7.80 -13.90 11.78
N TRP A 128 7.69 -13.51 10.50
CA TRP A 128 6.80 -14.11 9.53
C TRP A 128 7.09 -15.61 9.33
N TYR A 129 8.37 -15.97 9.17
CA TYR A 129 8.79 -17.36 9.02
C TYR A 129 8.50 -18.20 10.25
N ARG A 130 8.69 -17.65 11.45
CA ARG A 130 8.36 -18.32 12.71
C ARG A 130 6.87 -18.60 12.81
N ASP A 131 6.03 -17.60 12.53
CA ASP A 131 4.58 -17.77 12.50
C ASP A 131 4.17 -18.85 11.50
N TRP A 132 4.76 -18.82 10.29
CA TRP A 132 4.51 -19.82 9.28
C TRP A 132 4.89 -21.23 9.73
N ALA A 133 6.05 -21.40 10.34
CA ALA A 133 6.52 -22.68 10.88
C ALA A 133 5.63 -23.22 12.01
N GLU A 134 4.97 -22.33 12.76
CA GLU A 134 4.01 -22.67 13.81
C GLU A 134 2.57 -22.87 13.29
N GLY A 135 2.34 -22.75 11.99
CA GLY A 135 1.03 -22.92 11.36
C GLY A 135 0.13 -21.65 11.41
N HIS A 136 0.68 -20.51 11.76
CA HIS A 136 -0.02 -19.22 11.84
C HIS A 136 0.28 -18.33 10.65
N TYR A 137 -0.16 -18.75 9.46
CA TYR A 137 0.14 -18.05 8.23
C TYR A 137 -0.54 -16.66 8.17
N THR A 138 0.27 -15.65 7.87
CA THR A 138 -0.13 -14.30 7.48
C THR A 138 0.52 -13.98 6.14
N SER A 139 -0.26 -13.58 5.16
CA SER A 139 0.26 -13.14 3.87
C SER A 139 0.99 -11.82 4.04
N VAL A 140 2.28 -11.81 3.73
CA VAL A 140 3.07 -10.59 3.55
C VAL A 140 3.45 -10.54 2.08
N ARG A 141 2.78 -9.70 1.31
CA ARG A 141 2.79 -9.71 -0.16
C ARG A 141 4.19 -9.83 -0.77
N LEU A 142 5.17 -9.09 -0.22
CA LEU A 142 6.55 -9.15 -0.70
C LEU A 142 7.20 -10.52 -0.47
N PHE A 143 6.93 -11.15 0.67
CA PHE A 143 7.50 -12.47 0.98
C PHE A 143 6.81 -13.57 0.18
N ASP A 144 5.50 -13.45 -0.04
CA ASP A 144 4.76 -14.36 -0.94
C ASP A 144 5.33 -14.29 -2.36
N ASP A 145 5.59 -13.08 -2.86
CA ASP A 145 6.26 -12.87 -4.16
C ASP A 145 7.66 -13.51 -4.21
N TYR A 146 8.45 -13.37 -3.16
CA TYR A 146 9.79 -13.99 -3.09
C TYR A 146 9.72 -15.51 -3.06
N VAL A 147 8.75 -16.09 -2.37
CA VAL A 147 8.52 -17.55 -2.38
C VAL A 147 8.12 -18.01 -3.78
N HIS A 148 7.19 -17.34 -4.45
CA HIS A 148 6.78 -17.65 -5.82
C HIS A 148 7.99 -17.61 -6.77
N LEU A 149 8.77 -16.53 -6.73
CA LEU A 149 9.97 -16.40 -7.55
C LEU A 149 11.00 -17.53 -7.29
N ALA A 150 11.20 -17.91 -6.02
CA ALA A 150 12.09 -19.02 -5.64
C ALA A 150 11.58 -20.38 -6.15
N MET A 151 10.26 -20.52 -6.34
CA MET A 151 9.62 -21.71 -6.93
C MET A 151 9.56 -21.68 -8.47
N GLY A 152 10.03 -20.60 -9.10
CA GLY A 152 9.96 -20.41 -10.54
C GLY A 152 8.60 -19.90 -11.04
N GLU A 153 7.76 -19.40 -10.14
CA GLU A 153 6.46 -18.82 -10.44
C GLU A 153 6.54 -17.29 -10.57
N PRO A 154 5.62 -16.65 -11.31
CA PRO A 154 5.61 -15.20 -11.46
C PRO A 154 5.23 -14.49 -10.15
N ALA A 155 5.87 -13.34 -9.89
CA ALA A 155 5.48 -12.46 -8.79
C ALA A 155 4.15 -11.73 -9.10
N SER A 156 3.42 -11.38 -8.06
CA SER A 156 2.13 -10.69 -8.17
C SER A 156 2.28 -9.15 -8.29
N THR A 157 3.42 -8.60 -7.86
CA THR A 157 3.69 -7.16 -7.91
C THR A 157 4.54 -6.79 -9.11
N CYS A 158 4.24 -5.64 -9.74
CA CYS A 158 5.03 -5.11 -10.86
C CYS A 158 6.49 -4.86 -10.47
N ALA A 159 6.75 -4.42 -9.23
CA ALA A 159 8.10 -4.20 -8.73
C ALA A 159 8.95 -5.48 -8.66
N ALA A 160 8.33 -6.64 -8.41
CA ALA A 160 9.02 -7.92 -8.35
C ALA A 160 9.03 -8.64 -9.71
N SER A 161 8.02 -8.42 -10.57
CA SER A 161 7.92 -9.03 -11.89
C SER A 161 8.64 -8.24 -13.01
N GLY A 162 8.97 -6.97 -12.76
CA GLY A 162 9.51 -6.07 -13.79
C GLY A 162 8.48 -5.58 -14.82
N GLY A 163 7.18 -5.90 -14.62
CA GLY A 163 6.11 -5.55 -15.55
C GLY A 163 5.38 -4.26 -15.16
N CYS A 164 5.46 -3.21 -15.98
CA CYS A 164 4.68 -1.98 -15.82
C CYS A 164 3.36 -2.03 -16.59
N GLY A 165 2.41 -1.13 -16.25
CA GLY A 165 1.19 -0.90 -17.03
C GLY A 165 0.05 -1.88 -16.77
N SER A 166 0.04 -2.54 -15.62
CA SER A 166 -1.01 -3.50 -15.25
C SER A 166 -2.26 -2.86 -14.62
N TYR A 167 -2.23 -1.57 -14.30
CA TYR A 167 -3.32 -0.84 -13.63
C TYR A 167 -3.28 0.66 -13.91
N PHE A 168 -4.35 1.34 -13.53
CA PHE A 168 -4.43 2.80 -13.51
C PHE A 168 -4.54 3.32 -12.09
N VAL A 169 -4.03 4.52 -11.90
CA VAL A 169 -4.26 5.31 -10.67
C VAL A 169 -5.21 6.45 -11.03
N VAL A 170 -6.26 6.60 -10.25
CA VAL A 170 -7.20 7.71 -10.38
C VAL A 170 -7.08 8.57 -9.14
N GLU A 171 -6.72 9.83 -9.34
CA GLU A 171 -6.62 10.82 -8.28
C GLU A 171 -7.99 11.46 -7.95
N ALA A 172 -8.04 12.18 -6.84
CA ALA A 172 -9.29 12.77 -6.33
C ALA A 172 -9.91 13.82 -7.27
N ASP A 173 -9.13 14.40 -8.16
CA ASP A 173 -9.56 15.35 -9.20
C ASP A 173 -10.06 14.68 -10.48
N GLY A 174 -10.05 13.34 -10.53
CA GLY A 174 -10.39 12.55 -11.71
C GLY A 174 -9.23 12.28 -12.66
N GLY A 175 -8.06 12.84 -12.42
CA GLY A 175 -6.85 12.61 -13.21
C GLY A 175 -6.42 11.15 -13.19
N VAL A 176 -6.04 10.60 -14.35
CA VAL A 176 -5.61 9.21 -14.50
C VAL A 176 -4.14 9.12 -14.84
N TYR A 177 -3.43 8.23 -14.15
CA TYR A 177 -1.98 8.04 -14.24
C TYR A 177 -1.63 6.55 -14.40
N PRO A 178 -0.46 6.22 -14.99
CA PRO A 178 -0.05 4.84 -15.24
C PRO A 178 0.53 4.14 -14.00
N CYS A 179 0.89 4.89 -12.94
CA CYS A 179 1.56 4.34 -11.76
C CYS A 179 1.42 5.27 -10.56
N ASP A 180 1.17 4.71 -9.38
CA ASP A 180 1.04 5.43 -8.11
C ASP A 180 2.36 6.08 -7.63
N PHE A 181 3.51 5.60 -8.07
CA PHE A 181 4.80 6.24 -7.82
C PHE A 181 5.12 7.40 -8.76
N TYR A 182 4.37 7.55 -9.84
CA TYR A 182 4.61 8.54 -10.90
C TYR A 182 3.36 9.38 -11.18
N VAL A 183 2.66 9.80 -10.13
CA VAL A 183 1.56 10.77 -10.22
C VAL A 183 2.17 12.17 -10.42
N LEU A 184 2.60 12.44 -11.64
CA LEU A 184 3.23 13.69 -12.08
C LEU A 184 2.50 14.20 -13.31
N ASP A 185 2.38 15.52 -13.45
CA ASP A 185 1.63 16.17 -14.56
C ASP A 185 2.04 15.63 -15.95
N ARG A 186 3.33 15.37 -16.15
CA ARG A 186 3.85 14.80 -17.41
C ARG A 186 3.34 13.39 -17.73
N TRP A 187 2.83 12.66 -16.74
CA TRP A 187 2.31 11.30 -16.87
C TRP A 187 0.79 11.22 -16.77
N ARG A 188 0.10 12.38 -16.74
CA ARG A 188 -1.35 12.41 -16.77
C ARG A 188 -1.85 11.95 -18.13
N MET A 189 -2.57 10.83 -18.15
CA MET A 189 -3.10 10.21 -19.37
C MET A 189 -4.44 10.79 -19.78
N GLY A 190 -5.19 11.36 -18.86
CA GLY A 190 -6.51 11.97 -19.08
C GLY A 190 -7.34 12.04 -17.80
N ASP A 191 -8.65 12.01 -17.93
CA ASP A 191 -9.59 12.21 -16.83
C ASP A 191 -10.78 11.24 -16.93
N VAL A 192 -11.15 10.58 -15.81
CA VAL A 192 -12.26 9.61 -15.77
C VAL A 192 -13.63 10.21 -16.05
N HIS A 193 -13.78 11.53 -15.95
CA HIS A 193 -15.06 12.22 -16.23
C HIS A 193 -15.28 12.43 -17.73
N THR A 194 -14.22 12.44 -18.54
CA THR A 194 -14.27 12.74 -19.98
C THR A 194 -13.81 11.59 -20.86
N ASP A 195 -12.94 10.71 -20.33
CA ASP A 195 -12.26 9.69 -21.11
C ASP A 195 -12.68 8.28 -20.70
N SER A 196 -12.80 7.36 -21.64
CA SER A 196 -13.02 5.96 -21.34
C SER A 196 -11.69 5.27 -20.96
N LEU A 197 -11.75 4.26 -20.08
CA LEU A 197 -10.56 3.48 -19.72
C LEU A 197 -9.87 2.85 -20.93
N LYS A 198 -10.63 2.53 -21.99
CA LYS A 198 -10.07 2.00 -23.23
C LYS A 198 -9.25 3.05 -24.00
N GLN A 199 -9.70 4.30 -24.02
CA GLN A 199 -8.93 5.41 -24.61
C GLN A 199 -7.66 5.64 -23.81
N LEU A 200 -7.76 5.74 -22.50
CA LEU A 200 -6.62 5.94 -21.57
C LEU A 200 -5.59 4.82 -21.71
N ALA A 201 -6.01 3.55 -21.85
CA ALA A 201 -5.09 2.42 -22.04
C ALA A 201 -4.30 2.46 -23.36
N ASN A 202 -4.80 3.19 -24.37
CA ASN A 202 -4.16 3.34 -25.67
C ASN A 202 -3.58 4.76 -25.89
N ASP A 203 -3.48 5.55 -24.82
CA ASP A 203 -2.93 6.89 -24.89
C ASP A 203 -1.41 6.87 -25.15
N GLU A 204 -0.91 7.90 -25.82
CA GLU A 204 0.51 8.02 -26.15
C GLU A 204 1.36 8.13 -24.89
N THR A 205 0.88 8.83 -23.85
CA THR A 205 1.56 8.97 -22.56
C THR A 205 1.71 7.62 -21.86
N ALA A 206 0.67 6.76 -21.91
CA ALA A 206 0.73 5.40 -21.38
C ALA A 206 1.81 4.58 -22.13
N SER A 207 1.81 4.67 -23.46
CA SER A 207 2.79 3.97 -24.32
C SER A 207 4.22 4.46 -24.08
N GLU A 208 4.41 5.75 -23.87
CA GLU A 208 5.72 6.32 -23.55
C GLU A 208 6.21 5.89 -22.16
N PHE A 209 5.32 5.91 -21.16
CA PHE A 209 5.65 5.43 -19.81
C PHE A 209 6.14 3.98 -19.82
N LEU A 210 5.47 3.11 -20.58
CA LEU A 210 5.87 1.70 -20.70
C LEU A 210 7.23 1.53 -21.38
N ARG A 211 7.55 2.36 -22.38
CA ARG A 211 8.86 2.34 -23.05
C ARG A 211 10.01 2.79 -22.15
N GLN A 212 9.75 3.70 -21.19
CA GLN A 212 10.77 4.22 -20.28
C GLN A 212 10.96 3.35 -19.03
N GLY A 213 9.99 2.53 -18.69
CA GLY A 213 10.00 1.66 -17.49
C GLY A 213 10.47 0.22 -17.76
N GLY A 214 10.81 -0.10 -19.00
CA GLY A 214 11.27 -1.43 -19.45
C GLY A 214 12.78 -1.56 -19.51
#